data_9e3667b0013fbfcfb99001953c112c93
#
_entry.id   9e3667b0013fbfcfb99001953c112c93
#
_cell.length_a   1.000
_cell.length_b   1.000
_cell.length_c   1.000
_cell.angle_alpha   90.00
_cell.angle_beta   90.00
_cell.angle_gamma   90.00
#
_symmetry.space_group_name_H-M   'P 1'
#
loop_
_entity.id
_entity.type
_entity.pdbx_description
1 polymer ?
#
loop_
_entity_poly.entity_id
_entity_poly.type
_entity_poly.pdbx_seq_one_letter_code
_entity_poly.pdbx_strand_id
1 'polypeptide(L)'
;RDVWAKVLKSRSEVGMPYIFFTDNANKGAPQVYKDKGRKIHGSNVCSEIMLSSSEDESFVCCLSSMNLLNYDRWKDTNAVELLAYFLDAVLTEFISKASEIPFMERAVRFAENQRAIGIGATGWHSLLQSKMIPFESLEAQMLNCEIFETMSNQSLEASKKAAKELGEPEMLKGYGLRWTTRHAIAPNTSSAFILGQGSQSIEPFKSNYYVKDLAKFKYTFKNPYLEKVLEEKGFNTDETWDSILLKNGSVQHLSFLSQHEKDVFRTFTEIGAKETVIQAAQRQKYIDQGQSLNLMIPPDTTTKDINSLIIYAHASGIKSLYYQHSVNAAQAFYRKLNECSSCEG
;
A
#
# COMPACT_ATOMS: atom_id res chain seq x y z
N ARG A 1 6.38 -12.63 -27.07
CA ARG A 1 6.11 -11.19 -27.31
C ARG A 1 4.60 -10.93 -27.35
N ASP A 2 3.82 -11.69 -28.08
CA ASP A 2 2.38 -11.48 -28.29
C ASP A 2 1.57 -11.56 -27.00
N VAL A 3 1.87 -12.55 -26.13
CA VAL A 3 1.23 -12.65 -24.81
C VAL A 3 1.51 -11.41 -23.96
N TRP A 4 2.76 -10.94 -23.94
CA TRP A 4 3.14 -9.75 -23.18
C TRP A 4 2.47 -8.48 -23.72
N ALA A 5 2.36 -8.34 -25.03
CA ALA A 5 1.63 -7.22 -25.63
C ALA A 5 0.14 -7.23 -25.21
N LYS A 6 -0.50 -8.40 -25.15
CA LYS A 6 -1.88 -8.55 -24.66
C LYS A 6 -1.99 -8.17 -23.19
N VAL A 7 -1.03 -8.56 -22.34
CA VAL A 7 -0.99 -8.16 -20.92
C VAL A 7 -0.90 -6.65 -20.78
N LEU A 8 0.02 -6.00 -21.50
CA LEU A 8 0.17 -4.54 -21.46
C LEU A 8 -1.10 -3.82 -21.92
N LYS A 9 -1.72 -4.30 -23.01
CA LYS A 9 -2.98 -3.77 -23.53
C LYS A 9 -4.09 -3.88 -22.49
N SER A 10 -4.30 -5.08 -21.92
CA SER A 10 -5.32 -5.32 -20.89
C SER A 10 -5.11 -4.42 -19.67
N ARG A 11 -3.86 -4.28 -19.20
CA ARG A 11 -3.55 -3.38 -18.07
C ARG A 11 -3.89 -1.92 -18.36
N SER A 12 -3.69 -1.47 -19.59
CA SER A 12 -4.03 -0.11 -20.00
C SER A 12 -5.52 0.13 -20.16
N GLU A 13 -6.29 -0.91 -20.51
CA GLU A 13 -7.74 -0.81 -20.76
C GLU A 13 -8.56 -1.03 -19.47
N VAL A 14 -8.18 -2.00 -18.63
CA VAL A 14 -8.97 -2.44 -17.47
C VAL A 14 -8.18 -2.50 -16.16
N GLY A 15 -6.91 -2.10 -16.16
CA GLY A 15 -6.06 -2.09 -14.97
C GLY A 15 -5.48 -3.44 -14.55
N MET A 16 -5.85 -4.52 -15.23
CA MET A 16 -5.48 -5.92 -14.95
C MET A 16 -4.89 -6.61 -16.18
N PRO A 17 -4.21 -7.79 -16.03
CA PRO A 17 -3.97 -8.56 -14.80
C PRO A 17 -2.93 -7.92 -13.88
N TYR A 18 -2.91 -8.34 -12.59
CA TYR A 18 -1.81 -8.05 -11.68
C TYR A 18 -0.55 -8.79 -12.14
N ILE A 19 0.60 -8.25 -11.77
CA ILE A 19 1.89 -8.86 -12.13
C ILE A 19 2.55 -9.37 -10.85
N PHE A 20 2.98 -10.62 -10.87
CA PHE A 20 3.74 -11.27 -9.81
C PHE A 20 5.12 -11.66 -10.33
N PHE A 21 6.17 -11.12 -9.73
CA PHE A 21 7.55 -11.41 -10.08
C PHE A 21 8.06 -12.56 -9.19
N THR A 22 7.89 -13.77 -9.67
CA THR A 22 8.18 -15.01 -8.92
C THR A 22 9.62 -15.10 -8.44
N ASP A 23 10.56 -14.64 -9.25
CA ASP A 23 11.99 -14.61 -8.93
C ASP A 23 12.29 -13.62 -7.79
N ASN A 24 11.78 -12.40 -7.87
CA ASN A 24 11.93 -11.40 -6.81
C ASN A 24 11.26 -11.83 -5.50
N ALA A 25 10.05 -12.43 -5.59
CA ALA A 25 9.33 -12.93 -4.43
C ALA A 25 10.16 -14.00 -3.68
N ASN A 26 10.71 -14.99 -4.40
CA ASN A 26 11.51 -16.05 -3.82
C ASN A 26 12.91 -15.59 -3.40
N LYS A 27 13.56 -14.70 -4.16
CA LYS A 27 14.84 -14.09 -3.76
C LYS A 27 14.71 -13.29 -2.45
N GLY A 28 13.63 -12.53 -2.30
CA GLY A 28 13.32 -11.77 -1.10
C GLY A 28 12.51 -12.52 -0.04
N ALA A 29 12.38 -13.85 -0.13
CA ALA A 29 11.69 -14.67 0.85
C ALA A 29 12.47 -14.75 2.19
N PRO A 30 11.78 -15.01 3.32
CA PRO A 30 12.43 -15.26 4.61
C PRO A 30 13.49 -16.38 4.52
N GLN A 31 14.54 -16.23 5.33
CA GLN A 31 15.66 -17.21 5.31
C GLN A 31 15.18 -18.65 5.57
N VAL A 32 14.22 -18.83 6.48
CA VAL A 32 13.65 -20.15 6.78
C VAL A 32 13.03 -20.83 5.56
N TYR A 33 12.44 -20.07 4.63
CA TYR A 33 11.91 -20.65 3.39
C TYR A 33 13.03 -21.18 2.49
N LYS A 34 14.12 -20.44 2.39
CA LYS A 34 15.31 -20.84 1.61
C LYS A 34 15.95 -22.10 2.21
N ASP A 35 16.16 -22.12 3.52
CA ASP A 35 16.80 -23.24 4.24
C ASP A 35 15.96 -24.52 4.17
N LYS A 36 14.63 -24.39 4.16
CA LYS A 36 13.70 -25.54 4.12
C LYS A 36 13.14 -25.82 2.70
N GLY A 37 13.70 -25.20 1.67
CA GLY A 37 13.29 -25.41 0.28
C GLY A 37 11.84 -25.02 -0.03
N ARG A 38 11.24 -24.13 0.78
CA ARG A 38 9.87 -23.66 0.57
C ARG A 38 9.82 -22.61 -0.54
N LYS A 39 8.77 -22.65 -1.35
CA LYS A 39 8.61 -21.74 -2.48
C LYS A 39 7.32 -20.96 -2.37
N ILE A 40 7.39 -19.70 -2.82
CA ILE A 40 6.25 -18.81 -3.00
C ILE A 40 5.82 -18.95 -4.46
N HIS A 41 4.61 -19.50 -4.68
CA HIS A 41 4.07 -19.79 -6.00
C HIS A 41 3.20 -18.69 -6.56
N GLY A 42 2.63 -17.85 -5.71
CA GLY A 42 1.74 -16.76 -6.06
C GLY A 42 1.46 -15.86 -4.87
N SER A 43 0.54 -14.94 -5.03
CA SER A 43 0.08 -14.03 -4.00
C SER A 43 -1.44 -14.14 -3.77
N ASN A 44 -1.96 -13.41 -2.79
CA ASN A 44 -3.39 -13.19 -2.62
C ASN A 44 -3.96 -12.28 -3.72
N VAL A 45 -5.29 -12.06 -3.70
CA VAL A 45 -5.99 -11.21 -4.66
C VAL A 45 -5.51 -9.75 -4.65
N CYS A 46 -5.04 -9.25 -3.49
CA CYS A 46 -4.50 -7.88 -3.37
C CYS A 46 -2.99 -7.80 -3.65
N SER A 47 -2.32 -8.90 -3.99
CA SER A 47 -0.93 -9.01 -4.44
C SER A 47 0.17 -8.69 -3.41
N GLU A 48 -0.15 -8.52 -2.11
CA GLU A 48 0.84 -8.24 -1.05
C GLU A 48 1.26 -9.47 -0.26
N ILE A 49 0.44 -10.52 -0.18
CA ILE A 49 0.73 -11.70 0.62
C ILE A 49 1.61 -12.67 -0.18
N MET A 50 2.82 -12.89 0.33
CA MET A 50 3.83 -13.72 -0.31
C MET A 50 4.32 -14.79 0.65
N LEU A 51 3.53 -15.86 0.75
CA LEU A 51 3.72 -16.97 1.65
C LEU A 51 3.86 -18.27 0.86
N SER A 52 4.61 -19.22 1.44
CA SER A 52 4.75 -20.53 0.82
C SER A 52 3.46 -21.33 0.90
N SER A 53 3.23 -22.18 -0.08
CA SER A 53 2.15 -23.18 -0.08
C SER A 53 2.67 -24.54 -0.51
N SER A 54 1.96 -25.61 -0.14
CA SER A 54 2.27 -26.98 -0.52
C SER A 54 0.98 -27.79 -0.69
N GLU A 55 1.11 -29.09 -0.97
CA GLU A 55 -0.05 -29.97 -1.00
C GLU A 55 -0.78 -30.02 0.34
N ASP A 56 -0.04 -29.85 1.46
CA ASP A 56 -0.55 -29.96 2.83
C ASP A 56 -0.85 -28.62 3.49
N GLU A 57 -0.41 -27.50 2.92
CA GLU A 57 -0.56 -26.17 3.52
C GLU A 57 -1.12 -25.16 2.53
N SER A 58 -2.17 -24.46 2.94
CA SER A 58 -2.71 -23.26 2.27
C SER A 58 -2.44 -22.05 3.15
N PHE A 59 -1.81 -21.02 2.60
CA PHE A 59 -1.49 -19.83 3.39
C PHE A 59 -2.73 -19.08 3.87
N VAL A 60 -2.58 -18.45 5.04
CA VAL A 60 -3.59 -17.62 5.68
C VAL A 60 -3.10 -16.18 5.72
N CYS A 61 -3.95 -15.25 5.29
CA CYS A 61 -3.68 -13.82 5.34
C CYS A 61 -4.10 -13.27 6.71
N CYS A 62 -3.12 -12.89 7.55
CA CYS A 62 -3.34 -12.24 8.84
C CYS A 62 -2.56 -10.93 8.88
N LEU A 63 -3.24 -9.80 8.71
CA LEU A 63 -2.59 -8.51 8.57
C LEU A 63 -3.33 -7.36 9.28
N SER A 64 -2.56 -6.33 9.56
CA SER A 64 -3.04 -5.02 10.01
C SER A 64 -2.05 -3.95 9.56
N SER A 65 -2.34 -2.68 9.83
CA SER A 65 -1.50 -1.57 9.35
C SER A 65 -1.27 -0.52 10.41
N MET A 66 -0.02 -0.02 10.49
CA MET A 66 0.32 1.16 11.27
C MET A 66 -0.18 2.42 10.56
N ASN A 67 -0.77 3.34 11.31
CA ASN A 67 -1.12 4.66 10.79
C ASN A 67 0.12 5.56 10.82
N LEU A 68 0.71 5.80 9.65
CA LEU A 68 1.94 6.58 9.51
C LEU A 68 1.75 8.06 9.86
N LEU A 69 0.54 8.61 9.71
CA LEU A 69 0.24 9.98 10.13
C LEU A 69 0.64 10.22 11.60
N ASN A 70 0.59 9.16 12.41
CA ASN A 70 0.97 9.20 13.82
C ASN A 70 2.40 8.68 14.08
N TYR A 71 3.28 8.63 13.07
CA TYR A 71 4.63 8.07 13.18
C TYR A 71 5.41 8.66 14.38
N ASP A 72 5.47 9.97 14.49
CA ASP A 72 6.19 10.65 15.57
C ASP A 72 5.64 10.34 16.99
N ARG A 73 4.39 9.83 17.07
CA ARG A 73 3.76 9.45 18.35
C ARG A 73 4.06 8.01 18.76
N TRP A 74 4.29 7.13 17.78
CA TRP A 74 4.45 5.71 18.06
C TRP A 74 5.86 5.16 17.81
N LYS A 75 6.72 5.84 17.06
CA LYS A 75 8.05 5.35 16.68
C LYS A 75 8.94 4.94 17.86
N ASP A 76 8.83 5.62 18.98
CA ASP A 76 9.62 5.37 20.19
C ASP A 76 8.84 4.61 21.28
N THR A 77 7.75 3.92 20.87
CA THR A 77 6.90 3.13 21.77
C THR A 77 6.90 1.65 21.36
N ASN A 78 6.20 0.81 22.11
CA ASN A 78 5.99 -0.60 21.80
C ASN A 78 4.77 -0.87 20.87
N ALA A 79 4.29 0.13 20.13
CA ALA A 79 3.07 0.00 19.33
C ALA A 79 3.16 -1.09 18.24
N VAL A 80 4.32 -1.21 17.56
CA VAL A 80 4.55 -2.28 16.57
C VAL A 80 4.61 -3.65 17.23
N GLU A 81 5.23 -3.77 18.41
CA GLU A 81 5.23 -5.00 19.21
C GLU A 81 3.80 -5.40 19.59
N LEU A 82 3.02 -4.48 20.16
CA LEU A 82 1.63 -4.76 20.54
C LEU A 82 0.77 -5.20 19.36
N LEU A 83 0.94 -4.56 18.19
CA LEU A 83 0.22 -4.94 16.98
C LEU A 83 0.64 -6.35 16.51
N ALA A 84 1.92 -6.70 16.59
CA ALA A 84 2.40 -8.04 16.25
C ALA A 84 1.82 -9.13 17.17
N TYR A 85 1.80 -8.89 18.48
CA TYR A 85 1.14 -9.78 19.46
C TYR A 85 -0.37 -9.88 19.25
N PHE A 86 -1.01 -8.78 18.90
CA PHE A 86 -2.44 -8.79 18.55
C PHE A 86 -2.71 -9.69 17.34
N LEU A 87 -1.88 -9.61 16.29
CA LEU A 87 -2.01 -10.49 15.12
C LEU A 87 -1.72 -11.96 15.46
N ASP A 88 -0.77 -12.25 16.36
CA ASP A 88 -0.56 -13.61 16.85
C ASP A 88 -1.77 -14.15 17.60
N ALA A 89 -2.44 -13.30 18.41
CA ALA A 89 -3.68 -13.66 19.08
C ALA A 89 -4.83 -13.92 18.09
N VAL A 90 -4.94 -13.11 17.03
CA VAL A 90 -5.90 -13.34 15.93
C VAL A 90 -5.66 -14.68 15.25
N LEU A 91 -4.39 -15.04 14.99
CA LEU A 91 -4.06 -16.37 14.46
C LEU A 91 -4.40 -17.49 15.41
N THR A 92 -4.22 -17.29 16.72
CA THR A 92 -4.61 -18.29 17.74
C THR A 92 -6.12 -18.51 17.75
N GLU A 93 -6.90 -17.44 17.68
CA GLU A 93 -8.36 -17.51 17.57
C GLU A 93 -8.81 -18.18 16.26
N PHE A 94 -8.15 -17.83 15.14
CA PHE A 94 -8.39 -18.49 13.85
C PHE A 94 -8.15 -20.00 13.94
N ILE A 95 -7.00 -20.43 14.47
CA ILE A 95 -6.65 -21.85 14.63
C ILE A 95 -7.73 -22.56 15.43
N SER A 96 -8.11 -22.01 16.59
CA SER A 96 -9.12 -22.61 17.46
C SER A 96 -10.47 -22.81 16.75
N LYS A 97 -10.97 -21.78 16.07
CA LYS A 97 -12.27 -21.83 15.40
C LYS A 97 -12.24 -22.62 14.09
N ALA A 98 -11.20 -22.45 13.29
CA ALA A 98 -11.10 -23.09 11.99
C ALA A 98 -10.84 -24.61 12.11
N SER A 99 -10.26 -25.08 13.21
CA SER A 99 -10.06 -26.53 13.46
C SER A 99 -11.36 -27.31 13.55
N GLU A 100 -12.45 -26.66 13.84
CA GLU A 100 -13.80 -27.26 13.91
C GLU A 100 -14.55 -27.23 12.57
N ILE A 101 -13.98 -26.57 11.55
CA ILE A 101 -14.64 -26.35 10.25
C ILE A 101 -14.07 -27.35 9.23
N PRO A 102 -14.90 -28.19 8.59
CA PRO A 102 -14.44 -29.12 7.53
C PRO A 102 -13.71 -28.39 6.40
N PHE A 103 -12.67 -29.02 5.87
CA PHE A 103 -11.84 -28.53 4.74
C PHE A 103 -10.94 -27.33 5.07
N MET A 104 -10.78 -26.98 6.34
CA MET A 104 -9.84 -25.94 6.80
C MET A 104 -8.49 -26.49 7.28
N GLU A 105 -8.28 -27.81 7.25
CA GLU A 105 -7.11 -28.48 7.83
C GLU A 105 -5.79 -27.95 7.26
N ARG A 106 -5.75 -27.62 5.97
CA ARG A 106 -4.54 -27.07 5.32
C ARG A 106 -4.23 -25.65 5.75
N ALA A 107 -5.26 -24.84 5.98
CA ALA A 107 -5.14 -23.45 6.46
C ALA A 107 -4.74 -23.43 7.95
N VAL A 108 -5.35 -24.29 8.76
CA VAL A 108 -5.00 -24.46 10.18
C VAL A 108 -3.55 -24.89 10.32
N ARG A 109 -3.13 -25.95 9.61
CA ARG A 109 -1.75 -26.45 9.63
C ARG A 109 -0.75 -25.37 9.25
N PHE A 110 -1.05 -24.57 8.22
CA PHE A 110 -0.21 -23.43 7.85
C PHE A 110 -0.11 -22.43 9.00
N ALA A 111 -1.23 -22.02 9.58
CA ALA A 111 -1.28 -21.03 10.65
C ALA A 111 -0.51 -21.50 11.90
N GLU A 112 -0.64 -22.77 12.27
CA GLU A 112 0.10 -23.37 13.38
C GLU A 112 1.61 -23.44 13.12
N ASN A 113 2.00 -23.94 11.94
CA ASN A 113 3.39 -24.19 11.60
C ASN A 113 4.19 -22.91 11.35
N GLN A 114 3.57 -21.88 10.83
CA GLN A 114 4.28 -20.71 10.32
C GLN A 114 4.01 -19.42 11.10
N ARG A 115 2.85 -19.27 11.71
CA ARG A 115 2.47 -18.05 12.42
C ARG A 115 2.78 -16.77 11.63
N ALA A 116 2.57 -16.80 10.30
CA ALA A 116 2.88 -15.70 9.41
C ALA A 116 1.92 -14.52 9.63
N ILE A 117 2.46 -13.33 9.87
CA ILE A 117 1.71 -12.09 10.01
C ILE A 117 2.15 -11.08 8.96
N GLY A 118 1.36 -10.02 8.78
CA GLY A 118 1.67 -8.92 7.86
C GLY A 118 1.31 -7.57 8.47
N ILE A 119 2.30 -6.85 8.98
CA ILE A 119 2.15 -5.46 9.42
C ILE A 119 2.41 -4.57 8.21
N GLY A 120 1.41 -3.82 7.79
CA GLY A 120 1.49 -2.85 6.72
C GLY A 120 1.46 -1.41 7.22
N ALA A 121 1.13 -0.50 6.31
CA ALA A 121 1.10 0.92 6.56
C ALA A 121 -0.11 1.59 5.89
N THR A 122 -0.62 2.66 6.49
CA THR A 122 -1.63 3.54 5.91
C THR A 122 -1.30 4.99 6.23
N GLY A 123 -1.79 5.94 5.43
CA GLY A 123 -1.62 7.36 5.70
C GLY A 123 -0.26 7.94 5.29
N TRP A 124 0.44 7.32 4.34
CA TRP A 124 1.76 7.80 3.90
C TRP A 124 1.72 9.23 3.35
N HIS A 125 0.85 9.51 2.38
CA HIS A 125 0.76 10.85 1.80
C HIS A 125 0.20 11.87 2.80
N SER A 126 -0.69 11.45 3.69
CA SER A 126 -1.17 12.28 4.80
C SER A 126 -0.04 12.73 5.73
N LEU A 127 0.89 11.83 6.08
CA LEU A 127 2.07 12.17 6.86
C LEU A 127 2.93 13.20 6.13
N LEU A 128 3.22 12.96 4.85
CA LEU A 128 4.03 13.89 4.05
C LEU A 128 3.40 15.28 3.99
N GLN A 129 2.11 15.36 3.67
CA GLN A 129 1.39 16.64 3.60
C GLN A 129 1.28 17.34 4.94
N SER A 130 1.10 16.60 6.05
CA SER A 130 1.09 17.17 7.39
C SER A 130 2.42 17.82 7.79
N LYS A 131 3.51 17.37 7.19
CA LYS A 131 4.88 17.91 7.37
C LYS A 131 5.30 18.86 6.23
N MET A 132 4.42 19.17 5.30
CA MET A 132 4.71 19.96 4.10
C MET A 132 5.88 19.39 3.29
N ILE A 133 5.96 18.06 3.16
CA ILE A 133 7.00 17.35 2.39
C ILE A 133 6.42 16.93 1.04
N PRO A 134 6.95 17.37 -0.11
CA PRO A 134 6.53 16.89 -1.41
C PRO A 134 6.80 15.39 -1.58
N PHE A 135 5.86 14.65 -2.18
CA PHE A 135 5.99 13.20 -2.36
C PHE A 135 7.24 12.80 -3.14
N GLU A 136 7.60 13.57 -4.16
CA GLU A 136 8.75 13.29 -5.06
C GLU A 136 10.09 13.83 -4.51
N SER A 137 10.15 14.24 -3.24
CA SER A 137 11.35 14.82 -2.64
C SER A 137 12.31 13.75 -2.08
N LEU A 138 13.59 14.11 -1.97
CA LEU A 138 14.57 13.28 -1.27
C LEU A 138 14.21 13.10 0.21
N GLU A 139 13.63 14.12 0.83
CA GLU A 139 13.17 14.07 2.22
C GLU A 139 12.09 12.99 2.41
N ALA A 140 11.12 12.91 1.49
CA ALA A 140 10.12 11.83 1.49
C ALA A 140 10.77 10.45 1.35
N GLN A 141 11.76 10.30 0.46
CA GLN A 141 12.47 9.04 0.28
C GLN A 141 13.28 8.64 1.54
N MET A 142 13.92 9.59 2.20
CA MET A 142 14.63 9.33 3.47
C MET A 142 13.68 8.92 4.58
N LEU A 143 12.58 9.66 4.77
CA LEU A 143 11.55 9.34 5.76
C LEU A 143 10.89 7.97 5.49
N ASN A 144 10.67 7.64 4.21
CA ASN A 144 10.20 6.31 3.81
C ASN A 144 11.14 5.20 4.30
N CYS A 145 12.45 5.34 4.11
CA CYS A 145 13.43 4.36 4.60
C CYS A 145 13.43 4.28 6.13
N GLU A 146 13.46 5.41 6.82
CA GLU A 146 13.47 5.50 8.29
C GLU A 146 12.27 4.76 8.90
N ILE A 147 11.06 5.04 8.42
CA ILE A 147 9.83 4.44 8.95
C ILE A 147 9.85 2.92 8.81
N PHE A 148 10.14 2.42 7.60
CA PHE A 148 10.08 0.97 7.35
C PHE A 148 11.24 0.21 8.01
N GLU A 149 12.40 0.83 8.17
CA GLU A 149 13.50 0.30 8.98
C GLU A 149 13.11 0.20 10.46
N THR A 150 12.51 1.26 11.02
CA THR A 150 12.00 1.28 12.39
C THR A 150 10.99 0.17 12.62
N MET A 151 9.98 0.05 11.75
CA MET A 151 8.97 -1.02 11.82
C MET A 151 9.61 -2.42 11.76
N SER A 152 10.55 -2.61 10.84
CA SER A 152 11.25 -3.89 10.65
C SER A 152 12.05 -4.29 11.88
N ASN A 153 12.81 -3.35 12.46
CA ASN A 153 13.61 -3.59 13.66
C ASN A 153 12.73 -3.89 14.87
N GLN A 154 11.71 -3.07 15.12
CA GLN A 154 10.79 -3.26 16.26
C GLN A 154 10.04 -4.59 16.16
N SER A 155 9.55 -4.97 14.97
CA SER A 155 8.85 -6.25 14.78
C SER A 155 9.78 -7.45 14.88
N LEU A 156 11.07 -7.31 14.52
CA LEU A 156 12.06 -8.36 14.70
C LEU A 156 12.34 -8.64 16.18
N GLU A 157 12.54 -7.58 16.96
CA GLU A 157 12.74 -7.73 18.41
C GLU A 157 11.49 -8.29 19.10
N ALA A 158 10.29 -7.85 18.65
CA ALA A 158 9.03 -8.40 19.11
C ALA A 158 8.92 -9.91 18.79
N SER A 159 9.34 -10.34 17.59
CA SER A 159 9.32 -11.75 17.21
C SER A 159 10.28 -12.61 18.07
N LYS A 160 11.46 -12.10 18.38
CA LYS A 160 12.42 -12.77 19.27
C LYS A 160 11.87 -12.89 20.71
N LYS A 161 11.21 -11.85 21.20
CA LYS A 161 10.56 -11.83 22.52
C LYS A 161 9.41 -12.82 22.57
N ALA A 162 8.52 -12.77 21.58
CA ALA A 162 7.38 -13.67 21.47
C ALA A 162 7.79 -15.15 21.34
N ALA A 163 8.91 -15.44 20.65
CA ALA A 163 9.44 -16.80 20.58
C ALA A 163 9.85 -17.36 21.97
N LYS A 164 10.40 -16.50 22.84
CA LYS A 164 10.76 -16.89 24.22
C LYS A 164 9.54 -17.08 25.11
N GLU A 165 8.51 -16.25 24.93
CA GLU A 165 7.30 -16.24 25.79
C GLU A 165 6.26 -17.28 25.34
N LEU A 166 6.05 -17.43 24.04
CA LEU A 166 4.99 -18.23 23.42
C LEU A 166 5.50 -19.48 22.66
N GLY A 167 6.82 -19.63 22.58
CA GLY A 167 7.47 -20.72 21.84
C GLY A 167 7.64 -20.42 20.35
N GLU A 168 8.52 -21.17 19.72
CA GLU A 168 8.74 -21.15 18.27
C GLU A 168 7.75 -22.09 17.58
N PRO A 169 7.08 -21.69 16.48
CA PRO A 169 6.28 -22.60 15.70
C PRO A 169 7.18 -23.62 14.97
N GLU A 170 6.61 -24.72 14.49
CA GLU A 170 7.36 -25.83 13.89
C GLU A 170 8.32 -25.39 12.76
N MET A 171 7.86 -24.45 11.91
CA MET A 171 8.67 -23.92 10.83
C MET A 171 9.92 -23.19 11.32
N LEU A 172 9.84 -22.55 12.48
CA LEU A 172 10.87 -21.66 13.03
C LEU A 172 11.67 -22.26 14.18
N LYS A 173 11.54 -23.57 14.46
CA LYS A 173 12.35 -24.21 15.49
C LYS A 173 13.84 -24.01 15.26
N GLY A 174 14.51 -23.42 16.25
CA GLY A 174 15.93 -23.10 16.23
C GLY A 174 16.28 -21.73 15.58
N TYR A 175 15.31 -20.97 15.14
CA TYR A 175 15.53 -19.62 14.57
C TYR A 175 15.40 -18.51 15.60
N GLY A 176 14.85 -18.76 16.77
CA GLY A 176 14.61 -17.75 17.80
C GLY A 176 13.54 -16.74 17.40
N LEU A 177 12.59 -17.12 16.54
CA LEU A 177 11.54 -16.24 16.00
C LEU A 177 10.17 -16.88 16.16
N ARG A 178 9.14 -16.03 16.34
CA ARG A 178 7.73 -16.45 16.45
C ARG A 178 6.99 -16.42 15.11
N TRP A 179 7.32 -15.49 14.22
CA TRP A 179 6.61 -15.27 12.95
C TRP A 179 7.54 -15.46 11.77
N THR A 180 7.12 -16.26 10.77
CA THR A 180 7.89 -16.50 9.55
C THR A 180 8.01 -15.26 8.68
N THR A 181 6.94 -14.46 8.65
CA THR A 181 6.91 -13.14 8.02
C THR A 181 6.30 -12.14 8.99
N ARG A 182 6.62 -10.85 8.82
CA ARG A 182 6.19 -9.78 9.72
C ARG A 182 5.54 -8.60 8.99
N HIS A 183 5.88 -8.37 7.73
CA HIS A 183 5.44 -7.20 6.98
C HIS A 183 4.82 -7.55 5.64
N ALA A 184 3.64 -6.93 5.37
CA ALA A 184 2.95 -6.93 4.08
C ALA A 184 2.14 -5.64 3.95
N ILE A 185 2.14 -4.99 2.80
CA ILE A 185 1.43 -3.71 2.62
C ILE A 185 0.16 -3.92 1.81
N ALA A 186 -0.98 -3.88 2.51
CA ALA A 186 -2.32 -3.99 1.95
C ALA A 186 -2.83 -2.65 1.38
N PRO A 187 -3.88 -2.64 0.53
CA PRO A 187 -4.41 -1.41 -0.08
C PRO A 187 -5.10 -0.45 0.92
N ASN A 188 -5.69 -0.95 2.00
CA ASN A 188 -6.30 -0.21 3.12
C ASN A 188 -7.37 0.84 2.73
N THR A 189 -8.14 0.63 1.67
CA THR A 189 -9.12 1.60 1.20
C THR A 189 -10.19 1.92 2.26
N SER A 190 -10.91 0.91 2.74
CA SER A 190 -11.97 1.10 3.73
C SER A 190 -11.41 1.50 5.11
N SER A 191 -10.26 0.94 5.50
CA SER A 191 -9.61 1.25 6.78
C SER A 191 -9.17 2.71 6.87
N ALA A 192 -8.67 3.30 5.78
CA ALA A 192 -8.29 4.71 5.74
C ALA A 192 -9.49 5.64 6.00
N PHE A 193 -10.67 5.30 5.48
CA PHE A 193 -11.91 6.04 5.77
C PHE A 193 -12.31 5.96 7.24
N ILE A 194 -12.27 4.78 7.83
CA ILE A 194 -12.66 4.55 9.24
C ILE A 194 -11.67 5.25 10.19
N LEU A 195 -10.38 5.26 9.86
CA LEU A 195 -9.30 5.81 10.69
C LEU A 195 -9.10 7.33 10.53
N GLY A 196 -10.09 8.06 10.08
CA GLY A 196 -10.05 9.53 10.00
C GLY A 196 -9.67 10.07 8.63
N GLN A 197 -9.94 9.31 7.57
CA GLN A 197 -9.88 9.77 6.17
C GLN A 197 -8.47 10.14 5.70
N GLY A 198 -7.47 9.47 6.22
CA GLY A 198 -6.10 9.58 5.75
C GLY A 198 -5.92 9.02 4.34
N SER A 199 -4.77 9.25 3.74
CA SER A 199 -4.41 8.62 2.47
C SER A 199 -4.34 7.09 2.62
N GLN A 200 -4.76 6.39 1.56
CA GLN A 200 -4.82 4.94 1.55
C GLN A 200 -3.41 4.36 1.48
N SER A 201 -3.08 3.42 2.36
CA SER A 201 -1.83 2.68 2.31
C SER A 201 -0.62 3.60 2.11
N ILE A 202 0.16 3.31 1.07
CA ILE A 202 1.37 4.03 0.63
C ILE A 202 1.10 4.95 -0.57
N GLU A 203 -0.17 5.16 -0.92
CA GLU A 203 -0.58 5.86 -2.13
C GLU A 203 -0.73 7.37 -1.92
N PRO A 204 -0.45 8.17 -2.96
CA PRO A 204 -0.87 9.56 -2.99
C PRO A 204 -2.39 9.71 -2.99
N PHE A 205 -2.89 10.85 -2.48
CA PHE A 205 -4.29 11.22 -2.67
C PHE A 205 -4.62 11.35 -4.16
N LYS A 206 -5.76 10.79 -4.56
CA LYS A 206 -6.25 10.90 -5.94
C LYS A 206 -6.76 12.30 -6.25
N SER A 207 -7.24 13.01 -5.23
CA SER A 207 -7.81 14.36 -5.35
C SER A 207 -7.70 15.07 -3.99
N ASN A 208 -7.51 16.40 -4.01
CA ASN A 208 -7.56 17.22 -2.79
C ASN A 208 -9.00 17.61 -2.39
N TYR A 209 -9.97 17.47 -3.29
CA TYR A 209 -11.37 17.73 -3.03
C TYR A 209 -12.26 16.84 -3.90
N TYR A 210 -13.18 16.11 -3.29
CA TYR A 210 -14.17 15.31 -4.02
C TYR A 210 -15.47 15.17 -3.21
N VAL A 211 -16.56 14.93 -3.94
CA VAL A 211 -17.85 14.58 -3.38
C VAL A 211 -18.15 13.13 -3.74
N LYS A 212 -18.51 12.33 -2.76
CA LYS A 212 -18.88 10.93 -2.93
C LYS A 212 -20.32 10.72 -2.49
N ASP A 213 -21.14 10.23 -3.41
CA ASP A 213 -22.50 9.81 -3.08
C ASP A 213 -22.46 8.46 -2.40
N LEU A 214 -22.93 8.40 -1.16
CA LEU A 214 -23.17 7.19 -0.40
C LEU A 214 -24.69 6.95 -0.39
N ALA A 215 -25.12 5.70 -0.23
CA ALA A 215 -26.51 5.27 -0.36
C ALA A 215 -27.54 6.13 0.41
N LYS A 216 -27.14 6.86 1.43
CA LYS A 216 -28.03 7.69 2.27
C LYS A 216 -27.59 9.16 2.44
N PHE A 217 -26.39 9.53 2.03
CA PHE A 217 -25.88 10.89 2.18
C PHE A 217 -24.71 11.17 1.21
N LYS A 218 -24.48 12.45 0.94
CA LYS A 218 -23.30 12.91 0.21
C LYS A 218 -22.17 13.13 1.20
N TYR A 219 -21.00 12.55 0.90
CA TYR A 219 -19.80 12.75 1.66
C TYR A 219 -18.86 13.67 0.89
N THR A 220 -18.50 14.80 1.48
CA THR A 220 -17.53 15.74 0.92
C THR A 220 -16.21 15.61 1.62
N PHE A 221 -15.15 15.30 0.87
CA PHE A 221 -13.79 15.30 1.36
C PHE A 221 -13.12 16.62 0.95
N LYS A 222 -12.63 17.36 1.92
CA LYS A 222 -11.66 18.44 1.76
C LYS A 222 -10.35 17.99 2.38
N ASN A 223 -9.24 18.11 1.65
CA ASN A 223 -7.92 17.74 2.19
C ASN A 223 -7.58 18.65 3.39
N PRO A 224 -7.48 18.13 4.61
CA PRO A 224 -7.36 18.95 5.80
C PRO A 224 -6.03 19.72 5.88
N TYR A 225 -4.98 19.21 5.23
CA TYR A 225 -3.67 19.88 5.21
C TYR A 225 -3.67 21.06 4.24
N LEU A 226 -4.35 20.90 3.10
CA LEU A 226 -4.57 21.99 2.15
C LEU A 226 -5.52 23.05 2.73
N GLU A 227 -6.59 22.62 3.38
CA GLU A 227 -7.56 23.51 4.04
C GLU A 227 -6.86 24.48 4.99
N LYS A 228 -5.96 23.96 5.85
CA LYS A 228 -5.15 24.76 6.75
C LYS A 228 -4.30 25.80 6.00
N VAL A 229 -3.64 25.43 4.91
CA VAL A 229 -2.84 26.39 4.09
C VAL A 229 -3.72 27.44 3.46
N LEU A 230 -4.90 27.04 2.97
CA LEU A 230 -5.88 28.00 2.41
C LEU A 230 -6.43 28.97 3.46
N GLU A 231 -6.68 28.49 4.69
CA GLU A 231 -7.08 29.33 5.82
C GLU A 231 -6.01 30.36 6.17
N GLU A 232 -4.77 29.93 6.34
CA GLU A 232 -3.62 30.79 6.66
C GLU A 232 -3.40 31.89 5.61
N LYS A 233 -3.75 31.61 4.34
CA LYS A 233 -3.64 32.57 3.23
C LYS A 233 -4.92 33.40 2.98
N GLY A 234 -6.03 33.08 3.66
CA GLY A 234 -7.32 33.77 3.45
C GLY A 234 -8.05 33.33 2.19
N PHE A 235 -7.76 32.15 1.65
CA PHE A 235 -8.37 31.58 0.43
C PHE A 235 -9.19 30.31 0.68
N ASN A 236 -9.54 29.98 1.93
CA ASN A 236 -10.45 28.87 2.23
C ASN A 236 -11.91 29.26 1.94
N THR A 237 -12.24 29.40 0.66
CA THR A 237 -13.56 29.77 0.19
C THR A 237 -14.17 28.69 -0.71
N ASP A 238 -15.50 28.70 -0.86
CA ASP A 238 -16.18 27.72 -1.73
C ASP A 238 -15.74 27.88 -3.19
N GLU A 239 -15.49 29.10 -3.67
CA GLU A 239 -14.97 29.33 -5.02
C GLU A 239 -13.61 28.67 -5.25
N THR A 240 -12.75 28.72 -4.25
CA THR A 240 -11.44 28.03 -4.31
C THR A 240 -11.63 26.51 -4.40
N TRP A 241 -12.48 25.92 -3.55
CA TRP A 241 -12.74 24.50 -3.56
C TRP A 241 -13.45 24.04 -4.83
N ASP A 242 -14.40 24.81 -5.35
CA ASP A 242 -15.05 24.52 -6.63
C ASP A 242 -14.05 24.56 -7.79
N SER A 243 -13.10 25.49 -7.78
CA SER A 243 -12.04 25.55 -8.78
C SER A 243 -11.13 24.31 -8.72
N ILE A 244 -10.83 23.82 -7.52
CA ILE A 244 -10.06 22.58 -7.29
C ILE A 244 -10.84 21.38 -7.82
N LEU A 245 -12.15 21.27 -7.55
CA LEU A 245 -13.02 20.22 -8.05
C LEU A 245 -13.03 20.18 -9.59
N LEU A 246 -13.25 21.32 -10.22
CA LEU A 246 -13.23 21.47 -11.69
C LEU A 246 -11.89 21.06 -12.33
N LYS A 247 -10.81 21.09 -11.57
CA LYS A 247 -9.47 20.66 -12.00
C LYS A 247 -9.11 19.24 -11.47
N ASN A 248 -10.12 18.38 -11.21
CA ASN A 248 -9.94 17.01 -10.72
C ASN A 248 -9.11 16.92 -9.42
N GLY A 249 -9.28 17.90 -8.53
CA GLY A 249 -8.57 17.96 -7.25
C GLY A 249 -7.16 18.54 -7.33
N SER A 250 -6.72 19.03 -8.49
CA SER A 250 -5.41 19.69 -8.67
C SER A 250 -5.42 21.10 -8.09
N VAL A 251 -4.28 21.50 -7.52
CA VAL A 251 -4.03 22.86 -7.03
C VAL A 251 -3.07 23.64 -7.91
N GLN A 252 -2.61 23.07 -9.03
CA GLN A 252 -1.54 23.65 -9.85
C GLN A 252 -1.92 25.01 -10.49
N HIS A 253 -3.22 25.25 -10.68
CA HIS A 253 -3.78 26.51 -11.23
C HIS A 253 -3.87 27.66 -10.23
N LEU A 254 -3.73 27.39 -8.93
CA LEU A 254 -3.88 28.39 -7.88
C LEU A 254 -2.62 29.27 -7.80
N SER A 255 -2.72 30.52 -8.26
CA SER A 255 -1.57 31.43 -8.37
C SER A 255 -1.04 31.92 -7.02
N PHE A 256 -1.84 31.89 -5.97
CA PHE A 256 -1.47 32.29 -4.62
C PHE A 256 -0.72 31.21 -3.82
N LEU A 257 -0.64 29.99 -4.32
CA LEU A 257 0.20 28.95 -3.75
C LEU A 257 1.63 29.06 -4.31
N SER A 258 2.62 28.91 -3.43
CA SER A 258 4.02 28.76 -3.82
C SER A 258 4.26 27.46 -4.58
N GLN A 259 5.35 27.35 -5.30
CA GLN A 259 5.69 26.11 -6.00
C GLN A 259 5.86 24.95 -5.04
N HIS A 260 6.46 25.17 -3.87
CA HIS A 260 6.60 24.15 -2.83
C HIS A 260 5.22 23.61 -2.36
N GLU A 261 4.27 24.50 -2.06
CA GLU A 261 2.91 24.10 -1.68
C GLU A 261 2.23 23.31 -2.80
N LYS A 262 2.37 23.76 -4.05
CA LYS A 262 1.85 23.01 -5.21
C LYS A 262 2.46 21.60 -5.33
N ASP A 263 3.74 21.46 -5.06
CA ASP A 263 4.42 20.16 -5.10
C ASP A 263 3.98 19.24 -3.96
N VAL A 264 3.72 19.79 -2.75
CA VAL A 264 3.17 19.05 -1.60
C VAL A 264 1.77 18.48 -1.91
N PHE A 265 0.93 19.27 -2.57
CA PHE A 265 -0.47 18.90 -2.82
C PHE A 265 -0.70 18.32 -4.22
N ARG A 266 0.32 17.79 -4.88
CA ARG A 266 0.16 17.02 -6.11
C ARG A 266 -0.74 15.82 -5.86
N THR A 267 -1.66 15.59 -6.78
CA THR A 267 -2.51 14.40 -6.79
C THR A 267 -1.76 13.18 -7.35
N PHE A 268 -2.31 11.99 -7.17
CA PHE A 268 -1.70 10.76 -7.69
C PHE A 268 -1.47 10.79 -9.21
N THR A 269 -2.34 11.49 -9.96
CA THR A 269 -2.18 11.66 -11.41
C THR A 269 -1.05 12.61 -11.80
N GLU A 270 -0.65 13.48 -10.90
CA GLU A 270 0.42 14.48 -11.10
C GLU A 270 1.78 14.00 -10.61
N ILE A 271 1.78 12.97 -9.74
CA ILE A 271 3.00 12.32 -9.25
C ILE A 271 3.44 11.27 -10.25
N GLY A 272 4.70 11.29 -10.62
CA GLY A 272 5.26 10.34 -11.59
C GLY A 272 5.20 8.89 -11.08
N ALA A 273 4.63 7.97 -11.87
CA ALA A 273 4.53 6.56 -11.53
C ALA A 273 5.91 5.92 -11.21
N LYS A 274 6.98 6.44 -11.78
CA LYS A 274 8.35 6.01 -11.49
C LYS A 274 8.74 6.30 -10.04
N GLU A 275 8.34 7.44 -9.49
CA GLU A 275 8.62 7.77 -8.09
C GLU A 275 7.91 6.83 -7.13
N THR A 276 6.67 6.45 -7.43
CA THR A 276 5.95 5.42 -6.67
C THR A 276 6.72 4.09 -6.63
N VAL A 277 7.31 3.69 -7.75
CA VAL A 277 8.17 2.49 -7.84
C VAL A 277 9.47 2.66 -7.06
N ILE A 278 10.13 3.83 -7.14
CA ILE A 278 11.36 4.13 -6.41
C ILE A 278 11.13 3.96 -4.90
N GLN A 279 10.13 4.63 -4.35
CA GLN A 279 9.83 4.54 -2.93
C GLN A 279 9.42 3.13 -2.50
N ALA A 280 8.65 2.43 -3.34
CA ALA A 280 8.31 1.03 -3.08
C ALA A 280 9.54 0.12 -3.07
N ALA A 281 10.49 0.33 -3.97
CA ALA A 281 11.75 -0.43 -4.01
C ALA A 281 12.63 -0.14 -2.77
N GLN A 282 12.70 1.11 -2.34
CA GLN A 282 13.44 1.52 -1.15
C GLN A 282 12.94 0.83 0.12
N ARG A 283 11.59 0.73 0.29
CA ARG A 283 11.00 0.07 1.45
C ARG A 283 10.95 -1.44 1.34
N GLN A 284 11.01 -2.02 0.12
CA GLN A 284 10.88 -3.47 -0.10
C GLN A 284 11.94 -4.29 0.67
N LYS A 285 13.13 -3.75 0.90
CA LYS A 285 14.18 -4.43 1.69
C LYS A 285 13.81 -4.66 3.16
N TYR A 286 12.85 -3.91 3.67
CA TYR A 286 12.32 -4.03 5.04
C TYR A 286 11.02 -4.84 5.11
N ILE A 287 10.48 -5.28 3.96
CA ILE A 287 9.22 -5.97 3.84
C ILE A 287 9.48 -7.37 3.32
N ASP A 288 9.26 -8.37 4.17
CA ASP A 288 9.51 -9.77 3.85
C ASP A 288 8.46 -10.36 2.87
N GLN A 289 7.24 -9.87 2.87
CA GLN A 289 6.25 -10.21 1.85
C GLN A 289 6.23 -9.15 0.71
N GLY A 290 5.06 -8.76 0.22
CA GLY A 290 4.90 -7.82 -0.88
C GLY A 290 4.18 -6.54 -0.51
N GLN A 291 3.88 -5.77 -1.54
CA GLN A 291 3.17 -4.50 -1.47
C GLN A 291 2.08 -4.49 -2.54
N SER A 292 0.86 -4.10 -2.18
CA SER A 292 -0.22 -3.82 -3.15
C SER A 292 0.07 -2.50 -3.86
N LEU A 293 0.99 -2.53 -4.83
CA LEU A 293 1.51 -1.33 -5.49
C LEU A 293 0.65 -0.97 -6.69
N ASN A 294 -0.18 0.03 -6.55
CA ASN A 294 -0.92 0.65 -7.64
C ASN A 294 -0.03 1.60 -8.44
N LEU A 295 -0.21 1.60 -9.75
CA LEU A 295 0.44 2.54 -10.66
C LEU A 295 -0.61 3.48 -11.26
N MET A 296 -0.36 4.78 -11.22
CA MET A 296 -1.15 5.78 -11.93
C MET A 296 -0.42 6.19 -13.20
N ILE A 297 -1.00 5.85 -14.35
CA ILE A 297 -0.38 6.06 -15.66
C ILE A 297 -1.17 7.15 -16.40
N PRO A 298 -0.53 8.25 -16.81
CA PRO A 298 -1.16 9.25 -17.67
C PRO A 298 -1.73 8.63 -18.97
N PRO A 299 -2.84 9.15 -19.49
CA PRO A 299 -3.54 8.55 -20.64
C PRO A 299 -2.74 8.58 -21.95
N ASP A 300 -1.78 9.47 -22.07
CA ASP A 300 -0.89 9.64 -23.22
C ASP A 300 0.42 8.81 -23.11
N THR A 301 0.59 8.04 -22.04
CA THR A 301 1.77 7.21 -21.84
C THR A 301 1.84 6.09 -22.87
N THR A 302 2.96 5.99 -23.57
CA THR A 302 3.13 4.96 -24.61
C THR A 302 3.26 3.56 -24.01
N THR A 303 2.84 2.53 -24.75
CA THR A 303 3.03 1.12 -24.32
C THR A 303 4.51 0.79 -24.07
N LYS A 304 5.42 1.45 -24.78
CA LYS A 304 6.87 1.32 -24.59
C LYS A 304 7.28 1.83 -23.19
N ASP A 305 6.75 2.97 -22.77
CA ASP A 305 7.09 3.57 -21.47
C ASP A 305 6.50 2.76 -20.33
N ILE A 306 5.25 2.25 -20.49
CA ILE A 306 4.64 1.33 -19.53
C ILE A 306 5.49 0.06 -19.39
N ASN A 307 5.92 -0.53 -20.52
CA ASN A 307 6.81 -1.69 -20.50
C ASN A 307 8.13 -1.38 -19.78
N SER A 308 8.74 -0.23 -20.07
CA SER A 308 9.99 0.19 -19.42
C SER A 308 9.82 0.38 -17.90
N LEU A 309 8.69 0.94 -17.47
CA LEU A 309 8.36 1.10 -16.05
C LEU A 309 8.20 -0.26 -15.34
N ILE A 310 7.53 -1.24 -15.97
CA ILE A 310 7.36 -2.57 -15.41
C ILE A 310 8.71 -3.31 -15.32
N ILE A 311 9.56 -3.20 -16.35
CA ILE A 311 10.91 -3.75 -16.32
C ILE A 311 11.75 -3.07 -15.23
N TYR A 312 11.62 -1.76 -15.08
CA TYR A 312 12.30 -1.02 -14.01
C TYR A 312 11.84 -1.49 -12.62
N ALA A 313 10.53 -1.68 -12.41
CA ALA A 313 9.99 -2.20 -11.16
C ALA A 313 10.56 -3.60 -10.83
N HIS A 314 10.59 -4.50 -11.81
CA HIS A 314 11.20 -5.83 -11.65
C HIS A 314 12.69 -5.72 -11.29
N ALA A 315 13.46 -4.94 -12.06
CA ALA A 315 14.91 -4.77 -11.84
C ALA A 315 15.23 -4.12 -10.47
N SER A 316 14.31 -3.32 -9.94
CA SER A 316 14.43 -2.68 -8.63
C SER A 316 14.03 -3.58 -7.45
N GLY A 317 13.71 -4.86 -7.70
CA GLY A 317 13.39 -5.84 -6.64
C GLY A 317 11.93 -5.81 -6.16
N ILE A 318 11.05 -5.10 -6.85
CA ILE A 318 9.60 -5.14 -6.58
C ILE A 318 9.11 -6.56 -6.83
N LYS A 319 8.22 -7.06 -5.96
CA LYS A 319 7.72 -8.44 -6.01
C LYS A 319 6.39 -8.58 -6.75
N SER A 320 5.60 -7.50 -6.82
CA SER A 320 4.29 -7.50 -7.49
C SER A 320 3.85 -6.10 -7.90
N LEU A 321 2.95 -6.02 -8.89
CA LEU A 321 2.22 -4.81 -9.26
C LEU A 321 0.73 -5.13 -9.22
N TYR A 322 -0.04 -4.26 -8.55
CA TYR A 322 -1.48 -4.38 -8.37
C TYR A 322 -2.22 -3.75 -9.55
N TYR A 323 -3.18 -2.87 -9.33
CA TYR A 323 -3.88 -2.19 -10.42
C TYR A 323 -2.98 -1.20 -11.17
N GLN A 324 -3.22 -1.10 -12.47
CA GLN A 324 -2.78 0.04 -13.26
C GLN A 324 -3.98 0.95 -13.50
N HIS A 325 -3.99 2.10 -12.84
CA HIS A 325 -4.99 3.12 -13.07
C HIS A 325 -4.56 3.95 -14.28
N SER A 326 -5.44 4.09 -15.26
CA SER A 326 -5.29 5.04 -16.36
C SER A 326 -6.64 5.68 -16.65
N VAL A 327 -6.66 6.95 -16.90
CA VAL A 327 -7.85 7.62 -17.47
C VAL A 327 -7.76 7.40 -18.97
N ASN A 328 -8.63 6.55 -19.55
CA ASN A 328 -8.62 6.40 -21.00
C ASN A 328 -9.14 7.68 -21.67
N ALA A 329 -8.70 7.94 -22.91
CA ALA A 329 -9.06 9.15 -23.65
C ALA A 329 -10.58 9.31 -23.83
N ALA A 330 -11.33 8.21 -23.94
CA ALA A 330 -12.79 8.23 -24.03
C ALA A 330 -13.43 8.64 -22.69
N GLN A 331 -12.95 8.12 -21.56
CA GLN A 331 -13.41 8.55 -20.23
C GLN A 331 -13.05 10.01 -19.95
N ALA A 332 -11.85 10.46 -20.37
CA ALA A 332 -11.46 11.86 -20.26
C ALA A 332 -12.35 12.76 -21.15
N PHE A 333 -12.70 12.29 -22.35
CA PHE A 333 -13.61 13.01 -23.27
C PHE A 333 -15.05 13.03 -22.75
N TYR A 334 -15.59 11.91 -22.28
CA TYR A 334 -16.92 11.84 -21.67
C TYR A 334 -17.04 12.70 -20.41
N ARG A 335 -15.98 12.77 -19.60
CA ARG A 335 -15.93 13.67 -18.44
C ARG A 335 -15.94 15.14 -18.86
N LYS A 336 -15.26 15.49 -19.96
CA LYS A 336 -15.31 16.85 -20.54
C LYS A 336 -16.65 17.20 -21.15
N LEU A 337 -17.36 16.23 -21.74
CA LEU A 337 -18.70 16.45 -22.34
C LEU A 337 -19.81 16.52 -21.27
N ASN A 338 -19.68 15.74 -20.21
CA ASN A 338 -20.64 15.68 -19.12
C ASN A 338 -20.18 16.55 -17.94
N GLU A 339 -19.81 17.81 -18.18
CA GLU A 339 -19.42 18.78 -17.14
C GLU A 339 -20.48 19.01 -16.05
N CYS A 340 -21.25 18.00 -15.74
CA CYS A 340 -21.91 17.80 -14.46
C CYS A 340 -20.90 17.13 -13.54
N SER A 341 -19.83 17.85 -13.18
CA SER A 341 -18.66 17.40 -12.44
C SER A 341 -18.94 17.05 -10.97
N SER A 342 -20.20 16.99 -10.56
CA SER A 342 -20.61 16.75 -9.17
C SER A 342 -20.90 15.29 -8.83
N CYS A 343 -20.81 14.34 -9.78
CA CYS A 343 -21.35 13.00 -9.57
C CYS A 343 -20.36 11.83 -9.64
N GLU A 344 -19.07 12.03 -9.86
CA GLU A 344 -18.12 10.92 -9.92
C GLU A 344 -16.88 11.16 -9.05
N GLY A 345 -16.93 10.65 -7.82
CA GLY A 345 -15.82 10.50 -6.89
C GLY A 345 -15.23 9.10 -6.97
#